data_ad717521b855ed7d66026d7665e2a540
#
_entry.id   ad717521b855ed7d66026d7665e2a540
#
_cell.length_a   1.000
_cell.length_b   1.000
_cell.length_c   1.000
_cell.angle_alpha   90.00
_cell.angle_beta   90.00
_cell.angle_gamma   90.00
#
_symmetry.space_group_name_H-M   'P 1'
#
loop_
_entity.id
_entity.type
_entity.pdbx_description
1 polymer ?
#
loop_
_entity_poly.entity_id
_entity_poly.type
_entity_poly.pdbx_seq_one_letter_code
_entity_poly.pdbx_strand_id
1 'polypeptide(L)'
;MEISKIINSQKHFFNTNKTKDVRFRIETLKKLKTILKENEKDLYNSIYSDFKKSEFETYMSELALIYNELNDAIRNLKKWSKQKRVKTNFVNLPSKSYIIPEPLGTVLVISAWNYPYLISLIPAISAIAAGNTVVVKPSEITFNCSNIISKLINTNFPENYFTVIEGGVDTTTELLKEKWDKIFFTGSS
;
A
#
# COMPACT_ATOMS: atom_id res chain seq x y z
N MET A 1 7.61 -6.56 -19.18
CA MET A 1 6.49 -5.75 -18.64
C MET A 1 6.84 -4.29 -18.90
N GLU A 2 5.95 -3.51 -19.46
CA GLU A 2 6.26 -2.11 -19.73
C GLU A 2 5.80 -1.28 -18.51
N ILE A 3 6.72 -1.03 -17.59
CA ILE A 3 6.49 -0.33 -16.32
C ILE A 3 5.76 1.00 -16.54
N SER A 4 6.18 1.77 -17.53
CA SER A 4 5.56 3.05 -17.88
C SER A 4 4.06 2.95 -18.18
N LYS A 5 3.60 1.86 -18.80
CA LYS A 5 2.15 1.65 -19.05
C LYS A 5 1.39 1.46 -17.75
N ILE A 6 1.92 0.66 -16.84
CA ILE A 6 1.30 0.44 -15.53
C ILE A 6 1.15 1.78 -14.79
N ILE A 7 2.24 2.55 -14.71
CA ILE A 7 2.25 3.83 -13.99
C ILE A 7 1.28 4.84 -14.63
N ASN A 8 1.26 4.92 -15.95
CA ASN A 8 0.32 5.79 -16.65
C ASN A 8 -1.15 5.36 -16.44
N SER A 9 -1.41 4.06 -16.40
CA SER A 9 -2.75 3.55 -16.10
C SER A 9 -3.17 3.85 -14.66
N GLN A 10 -2.25 3.79 -13.68
CA GLN A 10 -2.50 4.17 -12.29
C GLN A 10 -2.78 5.67 -12.14
N LYS A 11 -2.00 6.52 -12.83
CA LYS A 11 -2.26 7.98 -12.87
C LYS A 11 -3.62 8.29 -13.47
N HIS A 12 -3.97 7.60 -14.57
CA HIS A 12 -5.29 7.76 -15.18
C HIS A 12 -6.40 7.35 -14.21
N PHE A 13 -6.28 6.19 -13.56
CA PHE A 13 -7.25 5.73 -12.57
C PHE A 13 -7.37 6.70 -11.37
N PHE A 14 -6.26 7.18 -10.85
CA PHE A 14 -6.26 8.20 -9.80
C PHE A 14 -7.05 9.46 -10.21
N ASN A 15 -6.84 9.94 -11.43
CA ASN A 15 -7.50 11.13 -11.97
C ASN A 15 -9.02 10.96 -12.16
N THR A 16 -9.55 9.72 -12.11
CA THR A 16 -11.01 9.49 -12.08
C THR A 16 -11.64 9.89 -10.74
N ASN A 17 -10.85 10.20 -9.72
CA ASN A 17 -11.25 10.48 -8.35
C ASN A 17 -11.94 9.30 -7.62
N LYS A 18 -11.97 8.10 -8.20
CA LYS A 18 -12.59 6.92 -7.58
C LYS A 18 -11.94 6.57 -6.25
N THR A 19 -10.62 6.78 -6.13
CA THR A 19 -9.86 6.54 -4.90
C THR A 19 -10.18 7.53 -3.78
N LYS A 20 -10.81 8.68 -4.08
CA LYS A 20 -11.26 9.65 -3.06
C LYS A 20 -12.49 9.16 -2.30
N ASP A 21 -13.26 8.23 -2.84
CA ASP A 21 -14.40 7.65 -2.13
C ASP A 21 -13.91 6.81 -0.93
N VAL A 22 -14.35 7.22 0.25
CA VAL A 22 -14.01 6.55 1.52
C VAL A 22 -14.55 5.12 1.58
N ARG A 23 -15.72 4.85 0.98
CA ARG A 23 -16.29 3.50 0.94
C ARG A 23 -15.43 2.58 0.09
N PHE A 24 -15.03 3.03 -1.09
CA PHE A 24 -14.13 2.30 -1.98
C PHE A 24 -12.82 1.89 -1.27
N ARG A 25 -12.20 2.83 -0.53
CA ARG A 25 -10.97 2.54 0.25
C ARG A 25 -11.21 1.51 1.36
N ILE A 26 -12.31 1.65 2.12
CA ILE A 26 -12.66 0.70 3.19
C ILE A 26 -12.92 -0.70 2.62
N GLU A 27 -13.63 -0.81 1.50
CA GLU A 27 -13.88 -2.09 0.83
C GLU A 27 -12.59 -2.73 0.33
N THR A 28 -11.68 -1.94 -0.25
CA THR A 28 -10.35 -2.40 -0.64
C THR A 28 -9.56 -2.96 0.54
N LEU A 29 -9.49 -2.24 1.65
CA LEU A 29 -8.77 -2.68 2.85
C LEU A 29 -9.40 -3.93 3.48
N LYS A 30 -10.73 -4.03 3.50
CA LYS A 30 -11.43 -5.25 3.94
C LYS A 30 -11.11 -6.43 3.03
N LYS A 31 -11.13 -6.23 1.72
CA LYS A 31 -10.79 -7.26 0.74
C LYS A 31 -9.35 -7.74 0.94
N LEU A 32 -8.39 -6.83 1.10
CA LEU A 32 -7.00 -7.18 1.39
C LEU A 32 -6.89 -8.02 2.66
N LYS A 33 -7.56 -7.60 3.74
CA LYS A 33 -7.58 -8.34 5.00
C LYS A 33 -8.11 -9.76 4.85
N THR A 34 -9.20 -9.95 4.11
CA THR A 34 -9.80 -11.25 3.84
C THR A 34 -8.82 -12.14 3.05
N ILE A 35 -8.23 -11.62 1.97
CA ILE A 35 -7.27 -12.35 1.14
C ILE A 35 -6.08 -12.82 1.97
N LEU A 36 -5.49 -11.96 2.80
CA LEU A 36 -4.37 -12.34 3.65
C LEU A 36 -4.76 -13.44 4.66
N LYS A 37 -5.93 -13.34 5.28
CA LYS A 37 -6.42 -14.35 6.24
C LYS A 37 -6.69 -15.71 5.59
N GLU A 38 -7.30 -15.72 4.42
CA GLU A 38 -7.62 -16.96 3.69
C GLU A 38 -6.36 -17.67 3.17
N ASN A 39 -5.23 -16.95 3.07
CA ASN A 39 -3.96 -17.46 2.55
C ASN A 39 -2.83 -17.47 3.60
N GLU A 40 -3.15 -17.42 4.91
CA GLU A 40 -2.14 -17.41 5.99
C GLU A 40 -1.17 -18.60 5.88
N LYS A 41 -1.68 -19.79 5.55
CA LYS A 41 -0.84 -20.98 5.42
C LYS A 41 0.21 -20.84 4.31
N ASP A 42 -0.17 -20.26 3.17
CA ASP A 42 0.75 -20.03 2.06
C ASP A 42 1.78 -18.95 2.41
N LEU A 43 1.37 -17.92 3.16
CA LEU A 43 2.28 -16.90 3.69
C LEU A 43 3.30 -17.52 4.66
N TYR A 44 2.87 -18.39 5.59
CA TYR A 44 3.78 -19.09 6.50
C TYR A 44 4.75 -20.01 5.74
N ASN A 45 4.26 -20.78 4.77
CA ASN A 45 5.10 -21.65 3.98
C ASN A 45 6.17 -20.88 3.18
N SER A 46 5.78 -19.74 2.60
CA SER A 46 6.68 -18.91 1.80
C SER A 46 7.80 -18.29 2.65
N ILE A 47 7.46 -17.73 3.81
CA ILE A 47 8.48 -17.14 4.69
C ILE A 47 9.34 -18.20 5.36
N TYR A 48 8.78 -19.38 5.65
CA TYR A 48 9.58 -20.51 6.11
C TYR A 48 10.57 -20.98 5.05
N SER A 49 10.21 -20.96 3.79
CA SER A 49 11.11 -21.30 2.68
C SER A 49 12.29 -20.33 2.59
N ASP A 50 12.06 -19.03 2.75
CA ASP A 50 13.09 -18.00 2.67
C ASP A 50 13.96 -17.90 3.93
N PHE A 51 13.38 -18.01 5.14
CA PHE A 51 14.04 -17.69 6.40
C PHE A 51 14.08 -18.82 7.44
N LYS A 52 13.31 -19.89 7.24
CA LYS A 52 13.00 -20.89 8.29
C LYS A 52 12.29 -20.29 9.51
N LYS A 53 11.64 -19.14 9.34
CA LYS A 53 10.85 -18.47 10.36
C LYS A 53 9.59 -19.28 10.68
N SER A 54 9.33 -19.55 11.96
CA SER A 54 8.15 -20.31 12.39
C SER A 54 6.83 -19.56 12.12
N GLU A 55 5.70 -20.28 12.08
CA GLU A 55 4.37 -19.67 11.97
C GLU A 55 4.10 -18.68 13.10
N PHE A 56 4.44 -19.06 14.35
CA PHE A 56 4.26 -18.19 15.52
C PHE A 56 5.08 -16.90 15.39
N GLU A 57 6.35 -16.99 15.03
CA GLU A 57 7.21 -15.82 14.84
C GLU A 57 6.72 -14.95 13.70
N THR A 58 6.33 -15.55 12.57
CA THR A 58 5.76 -14.82 11.40
C THR A 58 4.48 -14.09 11.79
N TYR A 59 3.58 -14.77 12.50
CA TYR A 59 2.34 -14.14 12.95
C TYR A 59 2.61 -12.95 13.87
N MET A 60 3.44 -13.14 14.92
CA MET A 60 3.70 -12.10 15.92
C MET A 60 4.49 -10.91 15.36
N SER A 61 5.47 -11.15 14.50
CA SER A 61 6.36 -10.11 14.01
C SER A 61 5.88 -9.42 12.73
N GLU A 62 4.94 -10.03 11.98
CA GLU A 62 4.47 -9.49 10.70
C GLU A 62 2.94 -9.47 10.59
N LEU A 63 2.26 -10.62 10.56
CA LEU A 63 0.84 -10.66 10.21
C LEU A 63 -0.07 -9.98 11.24
N ALA A 64 0.20 -10.15 12.53
CA ALA A 64 -0.57 -9.49 13.57
C ALA A 64 -0.49 -7.96 13.48
N LEU A 65 0.68 -7.42 13.15
CA LEU A 65 0.88 -5.98 12.98
C LEU A 65 0.16 -5.47 11.73
N ILE A 66 0.21 -6.22 10.63
CA ILE A 66 -0.54 -5.90 9.40
C ILE A 66 -2.05 -5.90 9.66
N TYR A 67 -2.57 -6.90 10.38
CA TYR A 67 -3.98 -6.94 10.73
C TYR A 67 -4.40 -5.82 11.67
N ASN A 68 -3.54 -5.41 12.59
CA ASN A 68 -3.80 -4.27 13.46
C ASN A 68 -3.89 -2.97 12.64
N GLU A 69 -2.96 -2.75 11.71
CA GLU A 69 -2.97 -1.59 10.83
C GLU A 69 -4.24 -1.56 9.94
N LEU A 70 -4.60 -2.71 9.34
CA LEU A 70 -5.83 -2.84 8.56
C LEU A 70 -7.07 -2.53 9.40
N ASN A 71 -7.14 -3.06 10.65
CA ASN A 71 -8.26 -2.81 11.53
C ASN A 71 -8.37 -1.35 11.93
N ASP A 72 -7.23 -0.72 12.23
CA ASP A 72 -7.20 0.69 12.61
C ASP A 72 -7.59 1.60 11.45
N ALA A 73 -7.03 1.37 10.26
CA ALA A 73 -7.40 2.09 9.06
C ALA A 73 -8.90 1.95 8.73
N ILE A 74 -9.43 0.71 8.69
CA ILE A 74 -10.86 0.47 8.41
C ILE A 74 -11.76 1.20 9.41
N ARG A 75 -11.40 1.22 10.70
CA ARG A 75 -12.18 1.85 11.77
C ARG A 75 -12.16 3.36 11.69
N ASN A 76 -11.00 3.94 11.40
CA ASN A 76 -10.76 5.38 11.56
C ASN A 76 -10.83 6.16 10.24
N LEU A 77 -10.81 5.50 9.07
CA LEU A 77 -10.71 6.15 7.77
C LEU A 77 -11.78 7.23 7.53
N LYS A 78 -13.03 6.96 7.93
CA LYS A 78 -14.11 7.97 7.86
C LYS A 78 -13.80 9.24 8.67
N LYS A 79 -13.14 9.09 9.82
CA LYS A 79 -12.74 10.20 10.67
C LYS A 79 -11.54 10.94 10.09
N TRP A 80 -10.54 10.20 9.61
CA TRP A 80 -9.33 10.79 9.03
C TRP A 80 -9.60 11.58 7.74
N SER A 81 -10.57 11.13 6.95
CA SER A 81 -10.93 11.77 5.66
C SER A 81 -11.85 12.98 5.81
N LYS A 82 -12.35 13.29 7.03
CA LYS A 82 -13.22 14.44 7.24
C LYS A 82 -12.44 15.75 7.16
N GLN A 83 -13.05 16.73 6.45
CA GLN A 83 -12.58 18.11 6.55
C GLN A 83 -12.69 18.62 8.00
N LYS A 84 -11.69 19.37 8.44
CA LYS A 84 -11.65 19.96 9.77
C LYS A 84 -11.81 21.48 9.67
N ARG A 85 -12.85 22.03 10.33
CA ARG A 85 -13.00 23.47 10.44
C ARG A 85 -11.86 24.04 11.29
N VAL A 86 -11.26 25.13 10.82
CA VAL A 86 -10.22 25.87 11.55
C VAL A 86 -10.65 27.31 11.74
N LYS A 87 -9.93 28.03 12.63
CA LYS A 87 -10.20 29.45 12.90
C LYS A 87 -9.96 30.27 11.62
N THR A 88 -10.94 31.05 11.23
CA THR A 88 -10.81 32.04 10.16
C THR A 88 -10.27 33.35 10.75
N ASN A 89 -9.31 33.96 10.07
CA ASN A 89 -8.80 35.26 10.51
C ASN A 89 -9.90 36.33 10.38
N PHE A 90 -9.78 37.42 11.18
CA PHE A 90 -10.82 38.45 11.27
C PHE A 90 -11.10 39.14 9.93
N VAL A 91 -10.08 39.33 9.10
CA VAL A 91 -10.18 40.00 7.79
C VAL A 91 -11.07 39.22 6.80
N ASN A 92 -11.13 37.92 6.97
CA ASN A 92 -11.89 37.03 6.08
C ASN A 92 -13.28 36.65 6.62
N LEU A 93 -13.77 37.30 7.68
CA LEU A 93 -15.14 37.11 8.14
C LEU A 93 -16.11 37.73 7.14
N PRO A 94 -17.29 37.08 6.90
CA PRO A 94 -17.90 35.92 7.56
C PRO A 94 -17.54 34.55 6.93
N SER A 95 -16.45 34.44 6.19
CA SER A 95 -16.03 33.16 5.54
C SER A 95 -15.73 32.07 6.57
N LYS A 96 -15.65 30.82 6.09
CA LYS A 96 -15.28 29.65 6.91
C LYS A 96 -14.03 28.99 6.32
N SER A 97 -13.07 28.65 7.16
CA SER A 97 -11.80 28.00 6.76
C SER A 97 -11.78 26.53 7.17
N TYR A 98 -11.20 25.70 6.32
CA TYR A 98 -11.12 24.25 6.53
C TYR A 98 -9.74 23.72 6.11
N ILE A 99 -9.34 22.62 6.75
CA ILE A 99 -8.27 21.73 6.29
C ILE A 99 -8.94 20.52 5.68
N ILE A 100 -8.61 20.20 4.43
CA ILE A 100 -9.15 19.06 3.68
C ILE A 100 -8.00 18.11 3.38
N PRO A 101 -8.05 16.84 3.87
CA PRO A 101 -7.08 15.83 3.47
C PRO A 101 -7.28 15.44 2.01
N GLU A 102 -6.22 15.48 1.21
CA GLU A 102 -6.24 15.07 -0.20
C GLU A 102 -5.16 14.00 -0.44
N PRO A 103 -5.43 12.98 -1.27
CA PRO A 103 -4.42 12.00 -1.67
C PRO A 103 -3.36 12.66 -2.56
N LEU A 104 -2.14 12.13 -2.49
CA LEU A 104 -1.01 12.66 -3.27
C LEU A 104 -1.07 12.24 -4.75
N GLY A 105 -1.45 10.97 -5.02
CA GLY A 105 -1.43 10.44 -6.37
C GLY A 105 -1.01 8.97 -6.43
N THR A 106 0.01 8.68 -7.23
CA THR A 106 0.58 7.34 -7.41
C THR A 106 1.80 7.15 -6.51
N VAL A 107 1.78 6.11 -5.68
CA VAL A 107 2.80 5.83 -4.66
C VAL A 107 3.59 4.59 -5.02
N LEU A 108 4.93 4.68 -4.93
CA LEU A 108 5.83 3.54 -4.99
C LEU A 108 6.27 3.17 -3.58
N VAL A 109 6.14 1.88 -3.24
CA VAL A 109 6.67 1.28 -2.00
C VAL A 109 7.80 0.33 -2.39
N ILE A 110 9.02 0.62 -1.95
CA ILE A 110 10.19 -0.26 -2.12
C ILE A 110 10.54 -0.81 -0.75
N SER A 111 10.57 -2.14 -0.61
CA SER A 111 10.76 -2.80 0.68
C SER A 111 12.01 -3.67 0.72
N ALA A 112 12.60 -3.75 1.91
CA ALA A 112 13.73 -4.63 2.22
C ALA A 112 13.28 -6.08 2.45
N TRP A 113 14.23 -6.95 2.80
CA TRP A 113 14.04 -8.39 2.91
C TRP A 113 13.69 -8.88 4.33
N ASN A 114 14.06 -8.15 5.39
CA ASN A 114 14.08 -8.66 6.76
C ASN A 114 12.69 -8.89 7.41
N TYR A 115 11.67 -8.16 6.97
CA TYR A 115 10.25 -8.35 7.34
C TYR A 115 9.38 -8.17 6.09
N PRO A 116 9.43 -9.12 5.13
CA PRO A 116 8.97 -8.91 3.77
C PRO A 116 7.49 -8.56 3.67
N TYR A 117 6.63 -9.12 4.51
CA TYR A 117 5.20 -8.81 4.51
C TYR A 117 4.92 -7.46 5.17
N LEU A 118 5.51 -7.24 6.35
CA LEU A 118 5.26 -6.05 7.16
C LEU A 118 5.62 -4.77 6.41
N ILE A 119 6.87 -4.70 5.95
CA ILE A 119 7.41 -3.47 5.34
C ILE A 119 6.96 -3.25 3.89
N SER A 120 6.35 -4.26 3.26
CA SER A 120 5.68 -4.11 1.96
C SER A 120 4.22 -3.66 2.13
N LEU A 121 3.48 -4.27 3.06
CA LEU A 121 2.04 -4.11 3.14
C LEU A 121 1.62 -2.93 4.01
N ILE A 122 2.30 -2.61 5.12
CA ILE A 122 1.90 -1.48 5.97
C ILE A 122 1.94 -0.14 5.22
N PRO A 123 3.03 0.20 4.50
CA PRO A 123 3.03 1.43 3.71
C PRO A 123 1.99 1.43 2.58
N ALA A 124 1.74 0.27 1.96
CA ALA A 124 0.70 0.13 0.94
C ALA A 124 -0.71 0.33 1.53
N ILE A 125 -1.00 -0.23 2.71
CA ILE A 125 -2.27 -0.04 3.45
C ILE A 125 -2.47 1.45 3.76
N SER A 126 -1.44 2.12 4.27
CA SER A 126 -1.49 3.55 4.58
C SER A 126 -1.70 4.40 3.33
N ALA A 127 -1.05 4.06 2.20
CA ALA A 127 -1.22 4.75 0.93
C ALA A 127 -2.65 4.57 0.36
N ILE A 128 -3.20 3.35 0.41
CA ILE A 128 -4.59 3.04 0.03
C ILE A 128 -5.57 3.79 0.93
N ALA A 129 -5.36 3.79 2.25
CA ALA A 129 -6.18 4.52 3.20
C ALA A 129 -6.18 6.02 2.93
N ALA A 130 -5.05 6.60 2.52
CA ALA A 130 -4.96 8.00 2.13
C ALA A 130 -5.62 8.31 0.76
N GLY A 131 -5.97 7.28 -0.04
CA GLY A 131 -6.66 7.45 -1.33
C GLY A 131 -5.73 7.48 -2.55
N ASN A 132 -4.55 6.92 -2.43
CA ASN A 132 -3.57 6.83 -3.52
C ASN A 132 -3.75 5.52 -4.32
N THR A 133 -3.18 5.47 -5.52
CA THR A 133 -2.83 4.23 -6.21
C THR A 133 -1.45 3.76 -5.75
N VAL A 134 -1.18 2.45 -5.80
CA VAL A 134 0.02 1.89 -5.18
C VAL A 134 0.69 0.85 -6.05
N VAL A 135 2.00 1.01 -6.21
CA VAL A 135 2.90 -0.02 -6.71
C VAL A 135 3.81 -0.45 -5.57
N VAL A 136 3.88 -1.76 -5.31
CA VAL A 136 4.82 -2.34 -4.34
C VAL A 136 5.92 -3.07 -5.09
N LYS A 137 7.17 -2.78 -4.75
CA LYS A 137 8.35 -3.52 -5.20
C LYS A 137 8.96 -4.23 -3.98
N PRO A 138 8.62 -5.50 -3.72
CA PRO A 138 9.22 -6.28 -2.65
C PRO A 138 10.69 -6.62 -2.96
N SER A 139 11.44 -7.06 -1.95
CA SER A 139 12.83 -7.47 -2.14
C SER A 139 12.92 -8.78 -2.92
N GLU A 140 13.82 -8.84 -3.88
CA GLU A 140 14.18 -10.04 -4.64
C GLU A 140 14.90 -11.10 -3.81
N ILE A 141 15.49 -10.70 -2.67
CA ILE A 141 16.21 -11.61 -1.75
C ILE A 141 15.22 -12.62 -1.13
N THR A 142 13.99 -12.20 -0.88
CA THR A 142 12.92 -13.03 -0.33
C THR A 142 11.96 -13.47 -1.43
N PHE A 143 12.47 -14.31 -2.31
CA PHE A 143 11.77 -14.70 -3.54
C PHE A 143 10.39 -15.32 -3.28
N ASN A 144 10.29 -16.26 -2.34
CA ASN A 144 9.01 -16.92 -2.07
C ASN A 144 7.99 -15.96 -1.45
N CYS A 145 8.43 -15.09 -0.54
CA CYS A 145 7.58 -14.04 0.05
C CYS A 145 7.15 -13.01 -1.00
N SER A 146 8.05 -12.59 -1.88
CA SER A 146 7.76 -11.68 -2.98
C SER A 146 6.72 -12.27 -3.92
N ASN A 147 6.91 -13.51 -4.33
CA ASN A 147 6.02 -14.21 -5.25
C ASN A 147 4.61 -14.41 -4.70
N ILE A 148 4.47 -14.83 -3.43
CA ILE A 148 3.13 -14.99 -2.83
C ILE A 148 2.40 -13.66 -2.71
N ILE A 149 3.07 -12.57 -2.29
CA ILE A 149 2.45 -11.23 -2.24
C ILE A 149 2.02 -10.79 -3.64
N SER A 150 2.89 -10.96 -4.63
CA SER A 150 2.62 -10.64 -6.03
C SER A 150 1.40 -11.40 -6.54
N LYS A 151 1.36 -12.71 -6.33
CA LYS A 151 0.21 -13.56 -6.70
C LYS A 151 -1.08 -13.07 -6.04
N LEU A 152 -1.08 -12.88 -4.73
CA LEU A 152 -2.29 -12.49 -3.98
C LEU A 152 -2.81 -11.11 -4.39
N ILE A 153 -1.93 -10.15 -4.60
CA ILE A 153 -2.33 -8.79 -4.95
C ILE A 153 -2.74 -8.71 -6.43
N ASN A 154 -1.90 -9.18 -7.34
CA ASN A 154 -2.13 -9.02 -8.78
C ASN A 154 -3.31 -9.85 -9.30
N THR A 155 -3.68 -10.94 -8.61
CA THR A 155 -4.89 -11.71 -8.94
C THR A 155 -6.18 -11.03 -8.46
N ASN A 156 -6.11 -10.29 -7.36
CA ASN A 156 -7.30 -9.79 -6.67
C ASN A 156 -7.59 -8.31 -6.86
N PHE A 157 -6.60 -7.52 -7.27
CA PHE A 157 -6.75 -6.08 -7.47
C PHE A 157 -6.41 -5.68 -8.91
N PRO A 158 -7.07 -4.66 -9.45
CA PRO A 158 -6.73 -4.13 -10.76
C PRO A 158 -5.31 -3.53 -10.76
N GLU A 159 -4.51 -3.84 -11.78
CA GLU A 159 -3.14 -3.36 -11.96
C GLU A 159 -3.06 -1.82 -11.94
N ASN A 160 -4.07 -1.16 -12.47
CA ASN A 160 -4.17 0.30 -12.50
C ASN A 160 -4.52 0.93 -11.14
N TYR A 161 -4.63 0.14 -10.07
CA TYR A 161 -4.92 0.64 -8.73
C TYR A 161 -3.93 0.16 -7.67
N PHE A 162 -3.76 -1.15 -7.54
CA PHE A 162 -2.86 -1.75 -6.56
C PHE A 162 -2.17 -2.96 -7.19
N THR A 163 -0.86 -2.88 -7.36
CA THR A 163 -0.08 -3.94 -8.02
C THR A 163 1.27 -4.15 -7.34
N VAL A 164 1.84 -5.33 -7.55
CA VAL A 164 3.19 -5.72 -7.13
C VAL A 164 4.03 -5.97 -8.36
N ILE A 165 5.21 -5.36 -8.42
CA ILE A 165 6.20 -5.57 -9.46
C ILE A 165 7.42 -6.23 -8.84
N GLU A 166 7.66 -7.50 -9.19
CA GLU A 166 8.83 -8.25 -8.76
C GLU A 166 10.04 -7.91 -9.61
N GLY A 167 11.23 -8.07 -9.05
CA GLY A 167 12.48 -7.89 -9.76
C GLY A 167 13.59 -7.35 -8.86
N GLY A 168 14.80 -7.35 -9.38
CA GLY A 168 16.01 -6.92 -8.69
C GLY A 168 16.33 -5.44 -8.93
N VAL A 169 17.64 -5.15 -8.94
CA VAL A 169 18.17 -3.79 -9.09
C VAL A 169 17.73 -3.13 -10.38
N ASP A 170 17.75 -3.86 -11.51
CA ASP A 170 17.36 -3.31 -12.82
C ASP A 170 15.90 -2.85 -12.81
N THR A 171 14.99 -3.67 -12.29
CA THR A 171 13.57 -3.32 -12.14
C THR A 171 13.39 -2.11 -11.24
N THR A 172 14.12 -2.04 -10.12
CA THR A 172 14.09 -0.90 -9.21
C THR A 172 14.57 0.37 -9.90
N THR A 173 15.64 0.27 -10.68
CA THR A 173 16.19 1.38 -11.46
C THR A 173 15.18 1.90 -12.50
N GLU A 174 14.49 0.99 -13.20
CA GLU A 174 13.44 1.38 -14.15
C GLU A 174 12.24 2.05 -13.44
N LEU A 175 11.82 1.52 -12.28
CA LEU A 175 10.76 2.14 -11.47
C LEU A 175 11.15 3.55 -11.01
N LEU A 176 12.41 3.77 -10.63
CA LEU A 176 12.89 5.07 -10.15
C LEU A 176 13.05 6.12 -11.28
N LYS A 177 13.07 5.71 -12.54
CA LYS A 177 13.04 6.64 -13.69
C LYS A 177 11.65 7.25 -13.90
N GLU A 178 10.61 6.61 -13.37
CA GLU A 178 9.23 7.07 -13.50
C GLU A 178 8.93 8.23 -12.53
N LYS A 179 7.93 9.04 -12.88
CA LYS A 179 7.48 10.13 -12.00
C LYS A 179 6.46 9.61 -11.00
N TRP A 180 6.83 9.63 -9.72
CA TRP A 180 5.99 9.27 -8.58
C TRP A 180 5.55 10.51 -7.82
N ASP A 181 4.36 10.47 -7.21
CA ASP A 181 3.88 11.51 -6.31
C ASP A 181 4.42 11.30 -4.89
N LYS A 182 4.73 10.04 -4.54
CA LYS A 182 5.42 9.67 -3.30
C LYS A 182 6.21 8.36 -3.51
N ILE A 183 7.41 8.31 -2.95
CA ILE A 183 8.18 7.07 -2.81
C ILE A 183 8.34 6.81 -1.31
N PHE A 184 8.03 5.58 -0.89
CA PHE A 184 8.34 5.05 0.44
C PHE A 184 9.39 3.96 0.28
N PHE A 185 10.55 4.18 0.87
CA PHE A 185 11.69 3.27 0.78
C PHE A 185 12.05 2.76 2.18
N THR A 186 12.16 1.44 2.31
CA THR A 186 12.72 0.78 3.49
C THR A 186 13.94 0.00 3.05
N GLY A 187 15.11 0.36 3.57
CA GLY A 187 16.37 -0.27 3.21
C GLY A 187 17.57 0.47 3.79
N SER A 188 18.76 0.00 3.47
CA SER A 188 20.01 0.68 3.76
C SER A 188 20.34 1.69 2.65
N SER A 189 21.00 2.77 3.04
CA SER A 189 21.65 3.72 2.12
C SER A 189 23.00 3.19 1.69
#